data_cce7a973e3f8d800681d5b81055c3e8d
#
_entry.id   cce7a973e3f8d800681d5b81055c3e8d
#
_cell.length_a   1.000
_cell.length_b   1.000
_cell.length_c   1.000
_cell.angle_alpha   90.00
_cell.angle_beta   90.00
_cell.angle_gamma   90.00
#
_symmetry.space_group_name_H-M   'P 1'
#
loop_
_entity.id
_entity.type
_entity.pdbx_description
1 polymer ?
#
loop_
_entity_poly.entity_id
_entity_poly.type
_entity_poly.pdbx_seq_one_letter_code
_entity_poly.pdbx_strand_id
1 'polypeptide(L)'
;GNSMGGALVREVLAREPRRVAGMALIAPVVDPQHAGRHVAEHVVAQPNPKLTHSLPQEQVFDFITMGVNQSFDAWRRYQRFILPGVALCDRAACKRLDQRYWLADNPEEMLGIYAGPVLIVTGKQDQIVGYEDQQALLPHYPNATFVTLDNAGHNAHIDQPEAVITLVREWVAHMAFAPLS
;
A
#
# COMPACT_ATOMS: atom_id res chain seq x y z
N GLY A 1 5.09 4.71 -2.17
CA GLY A 1 3.72 5.07 -1.78
C GLY A 1 2.94 3.90 -1.22
N ASN A 2 2.12 4.13 -0.17
CA ASN A 2 1.20 3.14 0.37
C ASN A 2 -0.24 3.61 0.13
N SER A 3 -1.15 2.69 -0.20
CA SER A 3 -2.59 2.97 -0.36
C SER A 3 -2.84 4.15 -1.31
N MET A 4 -3.55 5.19 -0.87
CA MET A 4 -3.73 6.45 -1.61
C MET A 4 -2.39 7.08 -2.01
N GLY A 5 -1.36 7.04 -1.15
CA GLY A 5 -0.03 7.49 -1.49
C GLY A 5 0.57 6.76 -2.69
N GLY A 6 0.19 5.50 -2.91
CA GLY A 6 0.54 4.73 -4.10
C GLY A 6 -0.10 5.28 -5.38
N ALA A 7 -1.37 5.68 -5.32
CA ALA A 7 -2.03 6.35 -6.45
C ALA A 7 -1.33 7.68 -6.80
N LEU A 8 -1.00 8.49 -5.78
CA LEU A 8 -0.30 9.76 -5.98
C LEU A 8 1.10 9.57 -6.57
N VAL A 9 1.84 8.54 -6.13
CA VAL A 9 3.18 8.25 -6.67
C VAL A 9 3.12 7.82 -8.14
N ARG A 10 2.11 7.04 -8.54
CA ARG A 10 1.86 6.69 -9.94
C ARG A 10 1.56 7.93 -10.79
N GLU A 11 0.76 8.84 -10.26
CA GLU A 11 0.48 10.13 -10.92
C GLU A 11 1.75 10.99 -11.09
N VAL A 12 2.61 11.06 -10.04
CA VAL A 12 3.90 11.77 -10.12
C VAL A 12 4.79 11.15 -11.20
N LEU A 13 4.88 9.82 -11.24
CA LEU A 13 5.65 9.12 -12.27
C LEU A 13 5.10 9.42 -13.67
N ALA A 14 3.78 9.39 -13.86
CA ALA A 14 3.16 9.66 -15.16
C ALA A 14 3.42 11.07 -15.66
N ARG A 15 3.41 12.07 -14.78
CA ARG A 15 3.64 13.48 -15.14
C ARG A 15 5.12 13.83 -15.32
N GLU A 16 6.00 13.20 -14.53
CA GLU A 16 7.42 13.59 -14.48
C GLU A 16 8.34 12.35 -14.58
N PRO A 17 8.18 11.50 -15.61
CA PRO A 17 8.88 10.20 -15.68
C PRO A 17 10.41 10.33 -15.66
N ARG A 18 10.96 11.42 -16.22
CA ARG A 18 12.41 11.68 -16.24
C ARG A 18 12.99 12.11 -14.90
N ARG A 19 12.15 12.46 -13.93
CA ARG A 19 12.58 12.86 -12.58
C ARG A 19 12.46 11.74 -11.56
N VAL A 20 11.92 10.58 -11.96
CA VAL A 20 11.67 9.44 -11.08
C VAL A 20 12.64 8.32 -11.45
N ALA A 21 13.55 8.00 -10.53
CA ALA A 21 14.53 6.93 -10.72
C ALA A 21 13.94 5.53 -10.54
N GLY A 22 12.84 5.42 -9.80
CA GLY A 22 12.13 4.16 -9.55
C GLY A 22 10.91 4.38 -8.67
N MET A 23 10.02 3.39 -8.59
CA MET A 23 8.78 3.47 -7.87
C MET A 23 8.58 2.24 -6.98
N ALA A 24 8.28 2.46 -5.68
CA ALA A 24 7.88 1.38 -4.77
C ALA A 24 6.47 1.63 -4.22
N LEU A 25 5.61 0.64 -4.37
CA LEU A 25 4.20 0.68 -4.01
C LEU A 25 3.89 -0.42 -2.97
N ILE A 26 3.19 -0.06 -1.90
CA ILE A 26 2.69 -1.01 -0.90
C ILE A 26 1.17 -0.88 -0.88
N ALA A 27 0.45 -1.94 -1.27
CA ALA A 27 -1.00 -1.97 -1.34
C ALA A 27 -1.59 -0.68 -1.96
N PRO A 28 -1.16 -0.28 -3.19
CA PRO A 28 -1.61 0.98 -3.79
C PRO A 28 -3.09 0.94 -4.16
N VAL A 29 -3.78 2.07 -4.02
CA VAL A 29 -5.09 2.25 -4.63
C VAL A 29 -4.93 2.30 -6.15
N VAL A 30 -5.64 1.43 -6.86
CA VAL A 30 -5.74 1.44 -8.33
C VAL A 30 -7.09 2.00 -8.73
N ASP A 31 -8.18 1.37 -8.29
CA ASP A 31 -9.54 1.90 -8.48
C ASP A 31 -9.91 2.81 -7.30
N PRO A 32 -10.20 4.10 -7.54
CA PRO A 32 -10.68 5.00 -6.49
C PRO A 32 -12.08 4.63 -5.97
N GLN A 33 -12.90 3.93 -6.76
CA GLN A 33 -14.24 3.51 -6.37
C GLN A 33 -14.21 2.17 -5.63
N HIS A 34 -14.61 2.14 -4.37
CA HIS A 34 -14.63 0.91 -3.58
C HIS A 34 -15.42 -0.23 -4.24
N ALA A 35 -16.52 0.09 -4.90
CA ALA A 35 -17.40 -0.90 -5.55
C ALA A 35 -16.76 -1.58 -6.78
N GLY A 36 -15.71 -0.97 -7.36
CA GLY A 36 -15.00 -1.53 -8.51
C GLY A 36 -13.79 -2.40 -8.13
N ARG A 37 -13.38 -2.39 -6.85
CA ARG A 37 -12.18 -3.10 -6.40
C ARG A 37 -12.43 -4.60 -6.24
N HIS A 38 -11.47 -5.40 -6.69
CA HIS A 38 -11.43 -6.84 -6.44
C HIS A 38 -10.74 -7.09 -5.10
N VAL A 39 -11.53 -7.25 -4.04
CA VAL A 39 -11.03 -7.38 -2.66
C VAL A 39 -11.39 -8.73 -2.05
N ALA A 40 -10.51 -9.24 -1.19
CA ALA A 40 -10.78 -10.42 -0.38
C ALA A 40 -11.68 -10.09 0.83
N GLU A 41 -12.29 -11.10 1.43
CA GLU A 41 -12.90 -10.96 2.75
C GLU A 41 -11.83 -10.69 3.82
N HIS A 42 -12.20 -9.97 4.88
CA HIS A 42 -11.30 -9.76 6.00
C HIS A 42 -11.03 -11.06 6.75
N VAL A 43 -9.76 -11.43 6.83
CA VAL A 43 -9.30 -12.63 7.55
C VAL A 43 -8.22 -12.21 8.54
N VAL A 44 -8.38 -12.62 9.80
CA VAL A 44 -7.35 -12.47 10.83
C VAL A 44 -6.57 -13.78 10.93
N ALA A 45 -5.38 -13.82 10.33
CA ALA A 45 -4.53 -15.02 10.36
C ALA A 45 -3.87 -15.24 11.72
N GLN A 46 -3.59 -14.17 12.46
CA GLN A 46 -2.97 -14.23 13.79
C GLN A 46 -3.77 -13.40 14.80
N PRO A 47 -4.85 -13.95 15.38
CA PRO A 47 -5.67 -13.24 16.35
C PRO A 47 -5.01 -13.16 17.73
N ASN A 48 -5.29 -12.06 18.45
CA ASN A 48 -4.92 -11.89 19.85
C ASN A 48 -6.04 -11.23 20.65
N PRO A 49 -7.09 -12.00 21.04
CA PRO A 49 -8.24 -11.43 21.75
C PRO A 49 -7.88 -10.75 23.08
N LYS A 50 -6.85 -11.23 23.79
CA LYS A 50 -6.38 -10.61 25.04
C LYS A 50 -5.88 -9.18 24.78
N LEU A 51 -5.13 -9.00 23.71
CA LEU A 51 -4.65 -7.69 23.30
C LEU A 51 -5.81 -6.81 22.85
N THR A 52 -6.58 -7.24 21.86
CA THR A 52 -7.61 -6.43 21.23
C THR A 52 -8.71 -5.97 22.18
N HIS A 53 -9.07 -6.81 23.18
CA HIS A 53 -10.02 -6.43 24.24
C HIS A 53 -9.44 -5.48 25.29
N SER A 54 -8.11 -5.42 25.44
CA SER A 54 -7.45 -4.53 26.42
C SER A 54 -7.19 -3.14 25.89
N LEU A 55 -7.36 -2.90 24.60
CA LEU A 55 -7.03 -1.63 23.96
C LEU A 55 -8.23 -0.68 23.91
N PRO A 56 -8.00 0.65 23.98
CA PRO A 56 -9.06 1.65 23.79
C PRO A 56 -9.67 1.50 22.40
N GLN A 57 -10.99 1.37 22.33
CA GLN A 57 -11.69 1.12 21.06
C GLN A 57 -11.42 2.18 19.97
N GLU A 58 -11.31 3.45 20.37
CA GLU A 58 -11.01 4.55 19.45
C GLU A 58 -9.65 4.40 18.73
N GLN A 59 -8.67 3.75 19.35
CA GLN A 59 -7.33 3.56 18.80
C GLN A 59 -7.17 2.24 18.07
N VAL A 60 -8.01 1.26 18.39
CA VAL A 60 -7.86 -0.11 17.93
C VAL A 60 -8.75 -0.44 16.75
N PHE A 61 -9.77 0.37 16.46
CA PHE A 61 -10.76 0.08 15.44
C PHE A 61 -10.11 -0.27 14.08
N ASP A 62 -9.29 0.63 13.56
CA ASP A 62 -8.61 0.39 12.27
C ASP A 62 -7.60 -0.77 12.35
N PHE A 63 -6.93 -0.96 13.51
CA PHE A 63 -6.03 -2.09 13.72
C PHE A 63 -6.77 -3.43 13.69
N ILE A 64 -7.95 -3.51 14.30
CA ILE A 64 -8.76 -4.75 14.30
C ILE A 64 -9.39 -4.99 12.94
N THR A 65 -9.90 -3.94 12.29
CA THR A 65 -10.64 -4.06 11.03
C THR A 65 -9.76 -4.27 9.81
N MET A 66 -8.47 -3.86 9.87
CA MET A 66 -7.54 -4.02 8.76
C MET A 66 -6.39 -4.98 9.04
N GLY A 67 -6.10 -5.27 10.32
CA GLY A 67 -4.94 -6.08 10.71
C GLY A 67 -5.19 -7.58 10.50
N VAL A 68 -4.37 -8.20 9.68
CA VAL A 68 -4.32 -9.65 9.49
C VAL A 68 -3.50 -10.30 10.60
N ASN A 69 -2.45 -9.63 11.05
CA ASN A 69 -1.63 -10.00 12.20
C ASN A 69 -1.95 -9.07 13.39
N GLN A 70 -2.61 -9.61 14.41
CA GLN A 70 -3.00 -8.87 15.62
C GLN A 70 -2.08 -9.18 16.82
N SER A 71 -0.81 -9.55 16.59
CA SER A 71 0.16 -9.78 17.65
C SER A 71 0.56 -8.48 18.37
N PHE A 72 1.19 -8.61 19.56
CA PHE A 72 1.77 -7.45 20.27
C PHE A 72 2.81 -6.69 19.43
N ASP A 73 3.60 -7.41 18.63
CA ASP A 73 4.61 -6.79 17.79
C ASP A 73 3.99 -6.01 16.62
N ALA A 74 2.92 -6.54 16.01
CA ALA A 74 2.14 -5.81 15.01
C ALA A 74 1.49 -4.56 15.61
N TRP A 75 0.90 -4.66 16.82
CA TRP A 75 0.34 -3.52 17.51
C TRP A 75 1.40 -2.45 17.82
N ARG A 76 2.59 -2.81 18.32
CA ARG A 76 3.69 -1.85 18.57
C ARG A 76 4.13 -1.13 17.28
N ARG A 77 4.21 -1.86 16.16
CA ARG A 77 4.50 -1.24 14.85
C ARG A 77 3.40 -0.29 14.42
N TYR A 78 2.14 -0.71 14.57
CA TYR A 78 0.98 0.13 14.25
C TYR A 78 0.97 1.43 15.07
N GLN A 79 1.19 1.33 16.38
CA GLN A 79 1.32 2.50 17.27
C GLN A 79 2.46 3.43 16.84
N ARG A 80 3.57 2.88 16.42
CA ARG A 80 4.75 3.67 16.04
C ARG A 80 4.63 4.33 14.67
N PHE A 81 4.05 3.65 13.70
CA PHE A 81 4.14 4.05 12.29
C PHE A 81 2.80 4.53 11.70
N ILE A 82 1.67 4.13 12.26
CA ILE A 82 0.34 4.48 11.74
C ILE A 82 -0.36 5.50 12.63
N LEU A 83 -0.52 5.23 13.94
CA LEU A 83 -1.29 6.08 14.84
C LEU A 83 -0.84 7.55 14.86
N PRO A 84 0.47 7.91 14.81
CA PRO A 84 0.85 9.32 14.80
C PRO A 84 0.32 10.07 13.59
N GLY A 85 0.31 9.44 12.41
CA GLY A 85 -0.27 10.02 11.20
C GLY A 85 -1.79 10.20 11.30
N VAL A 86 -2.48 9.20 11.85
CA VAL A 86 -3.94 9.26 12.08
C VAL A 86 -4.27 10.38 13.08
N ALA A 87 -3.51 10.52 14.16
CA ALA A 87 -3.72 11.55 15.20
C ALA A 87 -3.50 12.98 14.67
N LEU A 88 -2.60 13.16 13.70
CA LEU A 88 -2.29 14.45 13.08
C LEU A 88 -3.18 14.77 11.87
N CYS A 89 -4.06 13.85 11.47
CA CYS A 89 -4.90 14.01 10.30
C CYS A 89 -5.86 15.21 10.44
N ASP A 90 -5.84 16.11 9.46
CA ASP A 90 -6.87 17.14 9.30
C ASP A 90 -8.16 16.50 8.76
N ARG A 91 -9.11 16.24 9.66
CA ARG A 91 -10.39 15.60 9.34
C ARG A 91 -11.20 16.41 8.31
N ALA A 92 -11.08 17.72 8.29
CA ALA A 92 -11.77 18.55 7.31
C ALA A 92 -11.13 18.39 5.91
N ALA A 93 -9.81 18.29 5.85
CA ALA A 93 -9.11 17.99 4.60
C ALA A 93 -9.45 16.58 4.10
N CYS A 94 -9.48 15.58 4.97
CA CYS A 94 -9.87 14.21 4.61
C CYS A 94 -11.30 14.18 4.06
N LYS A 95 -12.26 14.86 4.69
CA LYS A 95 -13.64 14.94 4.20
C LYS A 95 -13.75 15.61 2.83
N ARG A 96 -12.92 16.64 2.54
CA ARG A 96 -12.86 17.23 1.20
C ARG A 96 -12.25 16.29 0.17
N LEU A 97 -11.25 15.51 0.59
CA LEU A 97 -10.61 14.50 -0.25
C LEU A 97 -11.57 13.38 -0.61
N ASP A 98 -12.36 12.87 0.33
CA ASP A 98 -13.38 11.83 0.09
C ASP A 98 -14.37 12.20 -1.01
N GLN A 99 -14.68 13.49 -1.14
CA GLN A 99 -15.57 14.00 -2.19
C GLN A 99 -14.92 14.03 -3.59
N ARG A 100 -13.60 13.88 -3.67
CA ARG A 100 -12.79 13.93 -4.89
C ARG A 100 -11.67 12.91 -4.85
N TYR A 101 -11.97 11.70 -4.39
CA TYR A 101 -11.01 10.62 -4.19
C TYR A 101 -10.71 9.90 -5.52
N TRP A 102 -10.27 10.65 -6.52
CA TRP A 102 -9.84 10.12 -7.82
C TRP A 102 -8.78 11.02 -8.44
N LEU A 103 -7.94 10.43 -9.26
CA LEU A 103 -7.04 11.17 -10.13
C LEU A 103 -7.81 11.69 -11.33
N ALA A 104 -7.39 12.81 -11.90
CA ALA A 104 -8.05 13.42 -13.06
C ALA A 104 -7.96 12.52 -14.30
N ASP A 105 -6.81 11.84 -14.44
CA ASP A 105 -6.50 10.97 -15.57
C ASP A 105 -6.01 9.62 -15.04
N ASN A 106 -6.04 8.57 -15.88
CA ASN A 106 -5.42 7.30 -15.55
C ASN A 106 -3.89 7.42 -15.73
N PRO A 107 -3.09 7.26 -14.68
CA PRO A 107 -1.64 7.42 -14.75
C PRO A 107 -0.98 6.51 -15.78
N GLU A 108 -1.41 5.27 -15.88
CA GLU A 108 -0.83 4.28 -16.80
C GLU A 108 -1.15 4.58 -18.26
N GLU A 109 -2.34 5.09 -18.56
CA GLU A 109 -2.70 5.52 -19.90
C GLU A 109 -1.88 6.73 -20.35
N MET A 110 -1.61 7.67 -19.41
CA MET A 110 -0.74 8.82 -19.67
C MET A 110 0.72 8.41 -19.90
N LEU A 111 1.21 7.50 -19.06
CA LEU A 111 2.61 7.07 -19.04
C LEU A 111 2.94 6.10 -20.17
N GLY A 112 2.01 5.21 -20.52
CA GLY A 112 2.25 4.08 -21.42
C GLY A 112 3.08 3.00 -20.73
N ILE A 113 4.34 2.82 -21.13
CA ILE A 113 5.25 1.84 -20.57
C ILE A 113 6.40 2.53 -19.83
N TYR A 114 6.64 2.10 -18.60
CA TYR A 114 7.80 2.53 -17.82
C TYR A 114 8.72 1.33 -17.51
N ALA A 115 9.90 1.33 -18.12
CA ALA A 115 10.88 0.26 -17.99
C ALA A 115 11.86 0.46 -16.80
N GLY A 116 11.68 1.51 -15.98
CA GLY A 116 12.46 1.72 -14.78
C GLY A 116 12.14 0.72 -13.65
N PRO A 117 12.91 0.74 -12.56
CA PRO A 117 12.72 -0.18 -11.43
C PRO A 117 11.40 0.08 -10.71
N VAL A 118 10.52 -0.91 -10.65
CA VAL A 118 9.25 -0.84 -9.92
C VAL A 118 9.17 -2.01 -8.93
N LEU A 119 8.75 -1.72 -7.70
CA LEU A 119 8.39 -2.70 -6.70
C LEU A 119 6.91 -2.53 -6.35
N ILE A 120 6.13 -3.61 -6.44
CA ILE A 120 4.73 -3.63 -5.98
C ILE A 120 4.59 -4.75 -4.97
N VAL A 121 4.25 -4.39 -3.72
CA VAL A 121 3.99 -5.34 -2.64
C VAL A 121 2.53 -5.24 -2.23
N THR A 122 1.84 -6.36 -2.23
CA THR A 122 0.42 -6.46 -1.86
C THR A 122 0.22 -7.52 -0.79
N GLY A 123 -0.89 -7.44 -0.05
CA GLY A 123 -1.33 -8.48 0.88
C GLY A 123 -2.42 -9.33 0.25
N LYS A 124 -2.33 -10.65 0.41
CA LYS A 124 -3.34 -11.58 -0.11
C LYS A 124 -4.69 -11.40 0.57
N GLN A 125 -4.70 -11.00 1.85
CA GLN A 125 -5.88 -10.75 2.67
C GLN A 125 -6.25 -9.25 2.73
N ASP A 126 -5.87 -8.46 1.73
CA ASP A 126 -6.22 -7.04 1.66
C ASP A 126 -7.68 -6.86 1.23
N GLN A 127 -8.55 -6.55 2.20
CA GLN A 127 -9.96 -6.25 1.95
C GLN A 127 -10.24 -4.79 1.58
N ILE A 128 -9.20 -3.93 1.54
CA ILE A 128 -9.36 -2.49 1.26
C ILE A 128 -9.14 -2.19 -0.22
N VAL A 129 -8.05 -2.72 -0.80
CA VAL A 129 -7.68 -2.48 -2.20
C VAL A 129 -7.42 -3.76 -3.00
N GLY A 130 -7.38 -4.92 -2.32
CA GLY A 130 -7.09 -6.21 -2.93
C GLY A 130 -5.64 -6.33 -3.44
N TYR A 131 -5.42 -7.24 -4.39
CA TYR A 131 -4.13 -7.41 -5.08
C TYR A 131 -4.30 -7.62 -6.60
N GLU A 132 -5.48 -7.96 -7.05
CA GLU A 132 -5.75 -8.26 -8.47
C GLU A 132 -5.69 -7.01 -9.34
N ASP A 133 -6.24 -5.90 -8.86
CA ASP A 133 -6.18 -4.62 -9.56
C ASP A 133 -4.74 -4.11 -9.70
N GLN A 134 -3.89 -4.37 -8.71
CA GLN A 134 -2.46 -4.03 -8.76
C GLN A 134 -1.70 -4.95 -9.72
N GLN A 135 -2.09 -6.21 -9.82
CA GLN A 135 -1.52 -7.14 -10.81
C GLN A 135 -1.84 -6.70 -12.24
N ALA A 136 -3.01 -6.11 -12.46
CA ALA A 136 -3.40 -5.58 -13.76
C ALA A 136 -2.52 -4.40 -14.25
N LEU A 137 -1.72 -3.79 -13.38
CA LEU A 137 -0.77 -2.74 -13.77
C LEU A 137 0.49 -3.27 -14.46
N LEU A 138 0.82 -4.56 -14.32
CA LEU A 138 2.09 -5.14 -14.79
C LEU A 138 2.40 -4.94 -16.28
N PRO A 139 1.43 -4.91 -17.19
CA PRO A 139 1.72 -4.58 -18.59
C PRO A 139 2.39 -3.21 -18.80
N HIS A 140 2.15 -2.26 -17.91
CA HIS A 140 2.75 -0.92 -17.95
C HIS A 140 4.15 -0.88 -17.33
N TYR A 141 4.51 -1.88 -16.52
CA TYR A 141 5.75 -1.95 -15.74
C TYR A 141 6.49 -3.27 -16.01
N PRO A 142 7.08 -3.47 -17.20
CA PRO A 142 7.66 -4.77 -17.60
C PRO A 142 8.80 -5.24 -16.71
N ASN A 143 9.48 -4.35 -16.00
CA ASN A 143 10.57 -4.67 -15.08
C ASN A 143 10.13 -4.63 -13.60
N ALA A 144 8.83 -4.69 -13.34
CA ALA A 144 8.34 -4.68 -11.97
C ALA A 144 8.62 -6.00 -11.24
N THR A 145 9.08 -5.88 -10.00
CA THR A 145 8.95 -6.95 -9.01
C THR A 145 7.58 -6.84 -8.37
N PHE A 146 6.71 -7.82 -8.60
CA PHE A 146 5.38 -7.90 -8.02
C PHE A 146 5.32 -9.04 -7.01
N VAL A 147 4.91 -8.76 -5.78
CA VAL A 147 4.82 -9.77 -4.71
C VAL A 147 3.50 -9.63 -3.97
N THR A 148 2.76 -10.74 -3.88
CA THR A 148 1.58 -10.86 -3.01
C THR A 148 1.97 -11.69 -1.79
N LEU A 149 1.99 -11.06 -0.62
CA LEU A 149 2.35 -11.71 0.65
C LEU A 149 1.14 -12.41 1.25
N ASP A 150 1.27 -13.70 1.56
CA ASP A 150 0.28 -14.40 2.38
C ASP A 150 0.37 -13.95 3.84
N ASN A 151 -0.72 -14.07 4.60
CA ASN A 151 -0.81 -13.56 5.98
C ASN A 151 -0.49 -12.05 6.08
N ALA A 152 -0.87 -11.29 5.08
CA ALA A 152 -0.75 -9.84 5.03
C ALA A 152 -1.99 -9.21 4.38
N GLY A 153 -2.41 -8.07 4.91
CA GLY A 153 -3.52 -7.28 4.39
C GLY A 153 -3.05 -5.92 3.87
N HIS A 154 -3.92 -4.93 4.03
CA HIS A 154 -3.67 -3.56 3.56
C HIS A 154 -2.39 -2.93 4.15
N ASN A 155 -2.08 -3.27 5.38
CA ASN A 155 -0.87 -2.85 6.07
C ASN A 155 0.22 -3.94 6.02
N ALA A 156 0.56 -4.44 4.82
CA ALA A 156 1.54 -5.50 4.63
C ALA A 156 2.87 -5.24 5.36
N HIS A 157 3.30 -3.98 5.44
CA HIS A 157 4.51 -3.55 6.16
C HIS A 157 4.38 -3.64 7.70
N ILE A 158 3.17 -3.75 8.23
CA ILE A 158 2.89 -4.02 9.64
C ILE A 158 2.76 -5.53 9.88
N ASP A 159 2.05 -6.23 8.98
CA ASP A 159 1.79 -7.65 9.10
C ASP A 159 3.06 -8.49 8.85
N GLN A 160 3.83 -8.17 7.82
CA GLN A 160 5.02 -8.90 7.34
C GLN A 160 6.24 -7.97 7.15
N PRO A 161 6.72 -7.29 8.21
CA PRO A 161 7.74 -6.24 8.10
C PRO A 161 9.06 -6.73 7.50
N GLU A 162 9.54 -7.92 7.88
CA GLU A 162 10.82 -8.45 7.42
C GLU A 162 10.81 -8.74 5.91
N ALA A 163 9.70 -9.27 5.39
CA ALA A 163 9.53 -9.50 3.97
C ALA A 163 9.52 -8.17 3.20
N VAL A 164 8.74 -7.20 3.67
CA VAL A 164 8.66 -5.87 3.01
C VAL A 164 10.01 -5.15 3.07
N ILE A 165 10.70 -5.17 4.21
CA ILE A 165 12.04 -4.55 4.35
C ILE A 165 13.03 -5.18 3.38
N THR A 166 13.03 -6.51 3.26
CA THR A 166 13.94 -7.23 2.34
C THR A 166 13.66 -6.83 0.90
N LEU A 167 12.40 -6.83 0.47
CA LEU A 167 12.01 -6.44 -0.88
C LEU A 167 12.39 -4.99 -1.21
N VAL A 168 12.18 -4.08 -0.27
CA VAL A 168 12.57 -2.66 -0.46
C VAL A 168 14.09 -2.52 -0.54
N ARG A 169 14.86 -3.23 0.27
CA ARG A 169 16.34 -3.21 0.20
C ARG A 169 16.87 -3.72 -1.14
N GLU A 170 16.32 -4.83 -1.62
CA GLU A 170 16.67 -5.38 -2.93
C GLU A 170 16.31 -4.40 -4.06
N TRP A 171 15.12 -3.81 -4.01
CA TRP A 171 14.71 -2.81 -4.99
C TRP A 171 15.64 -1.58 -4.99
N VAL A 172 16.02 -1.05 -3.82
CA VAL A 172 16.98 0.07 -3.70
C VAL A 172 18.35 -0.33 -4.26
N ALA A 173 18.81 -1.55 -3.99
CA ALA A 173 20.09 -2.05 -4.53
C ALA A 173 20.06 -2.10 -6.06
N HIS A 174 18.96 -2.56 -6.66
CA HIS A 174 18.82 -2.57 -8.12
C HIS A 174 18.83 -1.17 -8.74
N MET A 175 18.27 -0.14 -8.07
CA MET A 175 18.32 1.23 -8.57
C MET A 175 19.75 1.78 -8.66
N ALA A 176 20.65 1.36 -7.75
CA ALA A 176 22.04 1.82 -7.76
C ALA A 176 22.83 1.33 -8.99
N PHE A 177 22.35 0.29 -9.67
CA PHE A 177 22.97 -0.30 -10.87
C PHE A 177 22.22 0.00 -12.17
N ALA A 178 21.05 0.66 -12.11
CA ALA A 178 20.34 1.05 -13.30
C ALA A 178 21.02 2.26 -13.96
N PRO A 179 21.38 2.20 -15.27
CA PRO A 179 21.89 3.38 -15.95
C PRO A 179 20.82 4.46 -15.95
N LEU A 180 21.21 5.67 -15.55
CA LEU A 180 20.35 6.86 -15.73
C LEU A 180 20.15 7.06 -17.24
N SER A 181 18.97 6.77 -17.73
CA SER A 181 18.55 6.94 -19.12
C SER A 181 18.18 8.39 -19.42
#